data_1c5a55086420306d4d648dacd1e2e84a
#
_entry.id   1c5a55086420306d4d648dacd1e2e84a
#
_cell.length_a   1.000
_cell.length_b   1.000
_cell.length_c   1.000
_cell.angle_alpha   90.00
_cell.angle_beta   90.00
_cell.angle_gamma   90.00
#
_symmetry.space_group_name_H-M   'P 1'
#
loop_
_entity.id
_entity.type
_entity.pdbx_description
1 polymer ?
#
loop_
_entity_poly.entity_id
_entity_poly.type
_entity_poly.pdbx_seq_one_letter_code
_entity_poly.pdbx_strand_id
1 'polypeptide(L)'
;EYMDDPNNAGIYKLNTICNDDPDIIPLLNTPAPCAFERDENGVFQKIKDWKPDEDEEDPDMDILKQCQKWHEESKQHKIIDALEAIPAEERTPEMDSELARAYNNLADPHKPTCKEMLKKALALLKPHEEYFEDDYYWNFRMGYSYFYLDQEGRALRYFEKALEVRPGDDDTKEFIERCKQGISLPQFWECFRERTENWW
;
A
#
# COMPACT_ATOMS: atom_id res chain seq x y z
N GLU A 1 -25.82 -8.00 -7.64
CA GLU A 1 -25.53 -9.10 -6.65
C GLU A 1 -25.18 -8.58 -5.24
N TYR A 2 -25.37 -7.28 -4.95
CA TYR A 2 -25.14 -6.69 -3.63
C TYR A 2 -26.45 -6.39 -2.87
N MET A 3 -27.57 -6.77 -3.41
CA MET A 3 -28.91 -6.39 -2.87
C MET A 3 -29.48 -7.32 -1.81
N ASP A 4 -28.83 -8.45 -1.52
CA ASP A 4 -29.41 -9.50 -0.67
C ASP A 4 -28.59 -9.82 0.59
N ASP A 5 -27.75 -8.90 1.09
CA ASP A 5 -27.14 -9.08 2.40
C ASP A 5 -28.13 -8.69 3.50
N PRO A 6 -28.64 -9.67 4.28
CA PRO A 6 -29.63 -9.41 5.33
C PRO A 6 -29.11 -8.54 6.47
N ASN A 7 -27.79 -8.30 6.55
CA ASN A 7 -27.17 -7.43 7.54
C ASN A 7 -27.07 -5.96 7.07
N ASN A 8 -27.39 -5.69 5.79
CA ASN A 8 -27.37 -4.36 5.19
C ASN A 8 -28.76 -3.92 4.72
N ALA A 9 -29.81 -4.44 5.33
CA ALA A 9 -31.18 -4.18 4.95
C ALA A 9 -31.50 -2.67 5.05
N GLY A 10 -31.51 -2.00 3.90
CA GLY A 10 -32.04 -0.66 3.72
C GLY A 10 -31.04 0.45 3.46
N ILE A 11 -29.72 0.26 3.64
CA ILE A 11 -28.72 1.32 3.38
C ILE A 11 -27.91 0.97 2.13
N TYR A 12 -27.98 1.81 1.11
CA TYR A 12 -27.24 1.64 -0.15
C TYR A 12 -26.12 2.67 -0.27
N LYS A 13 -24.88 2.20 -0.35
CA LYS A 13 -23.70 3.03 -0.66
C LYS A 13 -23.53 3.11 -2.18
N LEU A 14 -23.59 4.32 -2.74
CA LEU A 14 -23.42 4.58 -4.18
C LEU A 14 -21.96 4.40 -4.65
N ASN A 15 -21.31 3.30 -4.28
CA ASN A 15 -19.95 3.00 -4.75
C ASN A 15 -19.91 2.14 -6.01
N THR A 16 -21.06 1.53 -6.39
CA THR A 16 -21.18 0.71 -7.59
C THR A 16 -22.53 0.98 -8.22
N ILE A 17 -22.53 1.80 -9.25
CA ILE A 17 -23.75 2.17 -9.97
C ILE A 17 -23.95 1.19 -11.11
N CYS A 18 -25.04 0.42 -11.10
CA CYS A 18 -25.63 -0.10 -12.32
C CYS A 18 -26.26 1.07 -13.06
N ASN A 19 -25.65 1.53 -14.14
CA ASN A 19 -26.11 2.66 -14.96
C ASN A 19 -27.50 2.45 -15.62
N ASP A 20 -28.11 1.29 -15.43
CA ASP A 20 -29.33 0.89 -16.10
C ASP A 20 -30.58 0.93 -15.19
N ASP A 21 -30.44 1.29 -13.91
CA ASP A 21 -31.59 1.42 -13.01
C ASP A 21 -32.15 2.85 -13.04
N PRO A 22 -33.37 3.06 -13.59
CA PRO A 22 -33.98 4.37 -13.73
C PRO A 22 -34.25 5.07 -12.38
N ASP A 23 -34.31 4.33 -11.29
CA ASP A 23 -34.54 4.90 -9.94
C ASP A 23 -33.25 5.48 -9.35
N ILE A 24 -32.08 5.03 -9.85
CA ILE A 24 -30.75 5.46 -9.38
C ILE A 24 -30.23 6.66 -10.18
N ILE A 25 -30.58 6.77 -11.45
CA ILE A 25 -30.12 7.86 -12.34
C ILE A 25 -30.29 9.27 -11.74
N PRO A 26 -31.43 9.62 -11.09
CA PRO A 26 -31.59 10.94 -10.48
C PRO A 26 -30.61 11.20 -9.30
N LEU A 27 -30.06 10.15 -8.69
CA LEU A 27 -29.17 10.24 -7.53
C LEU A 27 -27.70 10.47 -7.92
N LEU A 28 -27.35 10.26 -9.21
CA LEU A 28 -25.98 10.38 -9.72
C LEU A 28 -25.39 11.79 -9.59
N ASN A 29 -26.23 12.81 -9.50
CA ASN A 29 -25.80 14.20 -9.34
C ASN A 29 -25.71 14.64 -7.87
N THR A 30 -25.87 13.73 -6.93
CA THR A 30 -25.77 14.06 -5.51
C THR A 30 -24.30 14.04 -5.08
N PRO A 31 -23.78 15.13 -4.46
CA PRO A 31 -22.39 15.16 -4.00
C PRO A 31 -22.11 14.02 -3.02
N ALA A 32 -21.04 13.29 -3.26
CA ALA A 32 -20.52 12.30 -2.33
C ALA A 32 -19.71 12.97 -1.20
N PRO A 33 -19.62 12.36 -0.01
CA PRO A 33 -20.24 11.10 0.39
C PRO A 33 -21.72 11.29 0.80
N CYS A 34 -22.58 10.36 0.40
CA CYS A 34 -23.99 10.34 0.81
C CYS A 34 -24.51 8.90 0.84
N ALA A 35 -25.56 8.65 1.62
CA ALA A 35 -26.26 7.37 1.64
C ALA A 35 -27.77 7.57 1.41
N PHE A 36 -28.40 6.51 0.94
CA PHE A 36 -29.83 6.49 0.61
C PHE A 36 -30.46 5.26 1.26
N GLU A 37 -31.69 5.38 1.67
CA GLU A 37 -32.54 4.27 2.13
C GLU A 37 -33.80 4.19 1.25
N ARG A 38 -34.39 3.02 1.15
CA ARG A 38 -35.69 2.87 0.49
C ARG A 38 -36.80 3.09 1.51
N ASP A 39 -37.76 3.94 1.18
CA ASP A 39 -38.96 4.12 1.97
C ASP A 39 -39.94 2.93 1.76
N GLU A 40 -41.05 2.94 2.47
CA GLU A 40 -42.11 1.93 2.42
C GLU A 40 -42.73 1.75 1.00
N ASN A 41 -42.55 2.72 0.10
CA ASN A 41 -43.01 2.70 -1.27
C ASN A 41 -41.90 2.26 -2.25
N GLY A 42 -40.72 1.90 -1.75
CA GLY A 42 -39.58 1.51 -2.55
C GLY A 42 -38.79 2.65 -3.19
N VAL A 43 -39.11 3.92 -2.85
CA VAL A 43 -38.43 5.10 -3.40
C VAL A 43 -37.17 5.42 -2.60
N PHE A 44 -36.04 5.69 -3.29
CA PHE A 44 -34.81 6.09 -2.64
C PHE A 44 -34.92 7.49 -2.04
N GLN A 45 -34.64 7.60 -0.74
CA GLN A 45 -34.57 8.83 0.02
C GLN A 45 -33.14 9.04 0.53
N LYS A 46 -32.60 10.26 0.37
CA LYS A 46 -31.29 10.61 0.91
C LYS A 46 -31.36 10.66 2.43
N ILE A 47 -30.49 9.91 3.10
CA ILE A 47 -30.35 9.94 4.55
C ILE A 47 -29.78 11.31 4.95
N LYS A 48 -30.57 12.07 5.70
CA LYS A 48 -30.21 13.40 6.17
C LYS A 48 -29.18 13.23 7.30
N ASP A 49 -28.10 14.00 7.22
CA ASP A 49 -27.01 13.97 8.21
C ASP A 49 -26.23 12.64 8.29
N TRP A 50 -26.36 11.78 7.24
CA TRP A 50 -25.50 10.60 7.13
C TRP A 50 -24.04 11.03 7.00
N LYS A 51 -23.22 10.46 7.86
CA LYS A 51 -21.75 10.51 7.73
C LYS A 51 -21.27 9.10 7.37
N PRO A 52 -20.22 8.96 6.52
CA PRO A 52 -19.56 7.69 6.42
C PRO A 52 -19.23 7.20 7.82
N ASP A 53 -19.33 5.89 8.04
CA ASP A 53 -18.82 5.31 9.28
C ASP A 53 -17.38 5.82 9.41
N GLU A 54 -17.15 6.79 10.30
CA GLU A 54 -15.81 7.12 10.75
C GLU A 54 -15.39 5.81 11.42
N ASP A 55 -14.37 5.14 10.83
CA ASP A 55 -13.86 3.93 11.43
C ASP A 55 -13.62 4.23 12.90
N GLU A 56 -14.38 3.60 13.80
CA GLU A 56 -14.09 3.66 15.23
C GLU A 56 -12.71 3.03 15.40
N GLU A 57 -11.70 3.90 15.46
CA GLU A 57 -10.35 3.48 15.78
C GLU A 57 -10.39 3.02 17.22
N ASP A 58 -10.14 1.73 17.42
CA ASP A 58 -10.02 1.18 18.76
C ASP A 58 -8.83 1.88 19.44
N PRO A 59 -9.06 2.75 20.43
CA PRO A 59 -7.99 3.53 21.07
C PRO A 59 -6.97 2.66 21.81
N ASP A 60 -7.31 1.40 22.10
CA ASP A 60 -6.42 0.42 22.74
C ASP A 60 -5.71 -0.49 21.72
N MET A 61 -5.97 -0.31 20.42
CA MET A 61 -5.33 -1.10 19.39
C MET A 61 -3.86 -0.71 19.22
N ASP A 62 -2.99 -1.71 19.23
CA ASP A 62 -1.58 -1.54 18.86
C ASP A 62 -1.44 -0.93 17.46
N ILE A 63 -0.61 0.11 17.33
CA ILE A 63 -0.47 0.89 16.08
C ILE A 63 -0.10 0.02 14.88
N LEU A 64 0.67 -1.06 15.07
CA LEU A 64 1.04 -1.97 13.97
C LEU A 64 -0.15 -2.79 13.49
N LYS A 65 -1.04 -3.22 14.39
CA LYS A 65 -2.29 -3.87 14.02
C LYS A 65 -3.22 -2.92 13.29
N GLN A 66 -3.27 -1.66 13.75
CA GLN A 66 -4.04 -0.61 13.08
C GLN A 66 -3.49 -0.34 11.67
N CYS A 67 -2.17 -0.30 11.47
CA CYS A 67 -1.55 -0.17 10.16
C CYS A 67 -1.92 -1.34 9.24
N GLN A 68 -1.94 -2.57 9.77
CA GLN A 68 -2.35 -3.73 8.98
C GLN A 68 -3.80 -3.59 8.50
N LYS A 69 -4.74 -3.21 9.37
CA LYS A 69 -6.14 -2.94 9.01
C LYS A 69 -6.23 -1.86 7.93
N TRP A 70 -5.51 -0.74 8.06
CA TRP A 70 -5.49 0.32 7.06
C TRP A 70 -4.87 -0.11 5.72
N HIS A 71 -3.90 -1.03 5.72
CA HIS A 71 -3.38 -1.61 4.48
C HIS A 71 -4.44 -2.44 3.76
N GLU A 72 -5.21 -3.27 4.48
CA GLU A 72 -6.30 -4.08 3.93
C GLU A 72 -7.40 -3.20 3.34
N GLU A 73 -7.68 -2.06 3.98
CA GLU A 73 -8.66 -1.05 3.56
C GLU A 73 -8.11 -0.08 2.51
N SER A 74 -6.85 -0.23 2.06
CA SER A 74 -6.16 0.69 1.14
C SER A 74 -6.07 2.14 1.63
N LYS A 75 -6.02 2.36 2.95
CA LYS A 75 -5.97 3.68 3.61
C LYS A 75 -4.53 4.11 3.93
N GLN A 76 -3.63 4.07 2.93
CA GLN A 76 -2.19 4.33 3.10
C GLN A 76 -1.89 5.71 3.70
N HIS A 77 -2.72 6.73 3.40
CA HIS A 77 -2.55 8.07 3.98
C HIS A 77 -2.70 8.09 5.50
N LYS A 78 -3.65 7.31 6.06
CA LYS A 78 -3.81 7.20 7.51
C LYS A 78 -2.58 6.60 8.20
N ILE A 79 -1.92 5.62 7.55
CA ILE A 79 -0.67 5.03 8.06
C ILE A 79 0.42 6.10 8.10
N ILE A 80 0.56 6.87 7.01
CA ILE A 80 1.56 7.93 6.93
C ILE A 80 1.30 8.96 8.02
N ASP A 81 0.07 9.49 8.11
CA ASP A 81 -0.29 10.53 9.08
C ASP A 81 -0.03 10.06 10.52
N ALA A 82 -0.42 8.82 10.85
CA ALA A 82 -0.26 8.28 12.19
C ALA A 82 1.21 8.01 12.56
N LEU A 83 1.98 7.39 11.66
CA LEU A 83 3.38 7.06 11.95
C LEU A 83 4.32 8.26 11.82
N GLU A 84 4.06 9.21 10.95
CA GLU A 84 4.84 10.47 10.90
C GLU A 84 4.57 11.38 12.11
N ALA A 85 3.43 11.26 12.79
CA ALA A 85 3.17 11.94 14.05
C ALA A 85 4.06 11.44 15.21
N ILE A 86 4.60 10.22 15.12
CA ILE A 86 5.54 9.67 16.09
C ILE A 86 6.96 10.18 15.75
N PRO A 87 7.70 10.77 16.70
CA PRO A 87 9.08 11.19 16.49
C PRO A 87 9.94 10.03 15.96
N ALA A 88 10.88 10.32 15.05
CA ALA A 88 11.68 9.27 14.39
C ALA A 88 12.46 8.40 15.39
N GLU A 89 12.92 9.00 16.48
CA GLU A 89 13.65 8.33 17.56
C GLU A 89 12.78 7.43 18.44
N GLU A 90 11.47 7.57 18.36
CA GLU A 90 10.49 6.75 19.12
C GLU A 90 9.89 5.63 18.26
N ARG A 91 10.09 5.69 16.93
CA ARG A 91 9.59 4.63 16.04
C ARG A 91 10.45 3.38 16.11
N THR A 92 9.77 2.24 16.13
CA THR A 92 10.44 0.92 16.04
C THR A 92 10.80 0.60 14.57
N PRO A 93 11.72 -0.35 14.32
CA PRO A 93 12.00 -0.84 12.95
C PRO A 93 10.76 -1.29 12.21
N GLU A 94 9.80 -1.92 12.89
CA GLU A 94 8.55 -2.38 12.31
C GLU A 94 7.67 -1.21 11.89
N MET A 95 7.58 -0.13 12.69
CA MET A 95 6.85 1.09 12.34
C MET A 95 7.44 1.74 11.10
N ASP A 96 8.77 1.87 11.02
CA ASP A 96 9.44 2.41 9.83
C ASP A 96 9.23 1.50 8.61
N SER A 97 9.17 0.18 8.79
CA SER A 97 8.88 -0.77 7.71
C SER A 97 7.43 -0.65 7.20
N GLU A 98 6.45 -0.45 8.09
CA GLU A 98 5.05 -0.23 7.68
C GLU A 98 4.84 1.14 7.03
N LEU A 99 5.52 2.18 7.52
CA LEU A 99 5.53 3.51 6.90
C LEU A 99 6.13 3.46 5.48
N ALA A 100 7.25 2.74 5.32
CA ALA A 100 7.88 2.53 4.02
C ALA A 100 6.97 1.75 3.05
N ARG A 101 6.23 0.76 3.55
CA ARG A 101 5.21 0.04 2.77
C ARG A 101 4.12 0.98 2.28
N ALA A 102 3.63 1.88 3.14
CA ALA A 102 2.60 2.85 2.76
C ALA A 102 3.11 3.79 1.66
N TYR A 103 4.36 4.29 1.75
CA TYR A 103 4.98 5.09 0.70
C TYR A 103 5.15 4.32 -0.61
N ASN A 104 5.58 3.06 -0.56
CA ASN A 104 5.71 2.21 -1.75
C ASN A 104 4.35 1.98 -2.43
N ASN A 105 3.29 1.77 -1.66
CA ASN A 105 1.94 1.55 -2.18
C ASN A 105 1.33 2.82 -2.82
N LEU A 106 1.73 4.01 -2.37
CA LEU A 106 1.31 5.28 -2.97
C LEU A 106 2.20 5.73 -4.12
N ALA A 107 3.35 5.12 -4.33
CA ALA A 107 4.28 5.45 -5.38
C ALA A 107 3.75 4.99 -6.75
N ASP A 108 2.92 5.82 -7.37
CA ASP A 108 2.37 5.60 -8.70
C ASP A 108 3.41 6.01 -9.76
N PRO A 109 3.91 5.07 -10.60
CA PRO A 109 4.92 5.36 -11.64
C PRO A 109 4.53 6.46 -12.63
N HIS A 110 3.23 6.73 -12.78
CA HIS A 110 2.72 7.77 -13.67
C HIS A 110 2.67 9.17 -13.04
N LYS A 111 2.97 9.28 -11.74
CA LYS A 111 2.96 10.56 -11.02
C LYS A 111 4.37 11.09 -10.77
N PRO A 112 4.58 12.41 -10.85
CA PRO A 112 5.88 13.02 -10.59
C PRO A 112 6.39 12.81 -9.16
N THR A 113 5.49 12.57 -8.21
CA THR A 113 5.79 12.30 -6.79
C THR A 113 6.30 10.90 -6.53
N CYS A 114 6.20 9.97 -7.49
CA CYS A 114 6.61 8.57 -7.34
C CYS A 114 8.03 8.42 -6.79
N LYS A 115 9.01 9.02 -7.47
CA LYS A 115 10.42 8.91 -7.06
C LYS A 115 10.72 9.50 -5.68
N GLU A 116 9.97 10.52 -5.26
CA GLU A 116 10.11 11.10 -3.92
C GLU A 116 9.62 10.12 -2.85
N MET A 117 8.45 9.51 -3.06
CA MET A 117 7.88 8.50 -2.15
C MET A 117 8.80 7.30 -1.99
N LEU A 118 9.32 6.78 -3.10
CA LEU A 118 10.28 5.65 -3.09
C LEU A 118 11.57 5.99 -2.35
N LYS A 119 12.09 7.21 -2.49
CA LYS A 119 13.26 7.67 -1.72
C LYS A 119 12.97 7.77 -0.23
N LYS A 120 11.79 8.24 0.16
CA LYS A 120 11.35 8.23 1.57
C LYS A 120 11.28 6.81 2.10
N ALA A 121 10.68 5.87 1.37
CA ALA A 121 10.64 4.45 1.74
C ALA A 121 12.04 3.88 1.97
N LEU A 122 12.98 4.11 1.05
CA LEU A 122 14.37 3.65 1.22
C LEU A 122 15.08 4.29 2.43
N ALA A 123 14.82 5.57 2.71
CA ALA A 123 15.42 6.25 3.86
C ALA A 123 14.95 5.64 5.20
N LEU A 124 13.71 5.17 5.26
CA LEU A 124 13.15 4.47 6.42
C LEU A 124 13.69 3.05 6.56
N LEU A 125 13.83 2.32 5.45
CA LEU A 125 14.23 0.90 5.49
C LEU A 125 15.73 0.69 5.75
N LYS A 126 16.60 1.49 5.12
CA LYS A 126 18.06 1.29 5.17
C LYS A 126 18.68 1.20 6.57
N PRO A 127 18.29 2.02 7.56
CA PRO A 127 18.87 1.94 8.89
C PRO A 127 18.66 0.60 9.60
N HIS A 128 17.71 -0.21 9.12
CA HIS A 128 17.27 -1.46 9.76
C HIS A 128 17.70 -2.70 8.98
N GLU A 129 18.69 -2.59 8.08
CA GLU A 129 19.13 -3.71 7.22
C GLU A 129 19.59 -4.93 8.05
N GLU A 130 20.35 -4.73 9.13
CA GLU A 130 20.80 -5.84 10.00
C GLU A 130 19.65 -6.49 10.76
N TYR A 131 18.65 -5.69 11.16
CA TYR A 131 17.48 -6.18 11.89
C TYR A 131 16.57 -7.08 11.04
N PHE A 132 16.46 -6.77 9.73
CA PHE A 132 15.58 -7.45 8.79
C PHE A 132 16.33 -8.27 7.73
N GLU A 133 17.58 -8.70 7.99
CA GLU A 133 18.42 -9.36 6.98
C GLU A 133 17.71 -10.55 6.31
N ASP A 134 17.00 -11.37 7.10
CA ASP A 134 16.26 -12.56 6.65
C ASP A 134 14.75 -12.32 6.55
N ASP A 135 14.28 -11.07 6.53
CA ASP A 135 12.86 -10.78 6.38
C ASP A 135 12.46 -10.65 4.92
N TYR A 136 11.51 -11.49 4.49
CA TYR A 136 10.99 -11.47 3.12
C TYR A 136 10.41 -10.11 2.73
N TYR A 137 9.53 -9.56 3.57
CA TYR A 137 8.80 -8.33 3.23
C TYR A 137 9.71 -7.12 3.18
N TRP A 138 10.68 -7.04 4.08
CA TRP A 138 11.65 -5.96 4.06
C TRP A 138 12.51 -6.00 2.80
N ASN A 139 13.07 -7.17 2.47
CA ASN A 139 13.86 -7.36 1.26
C ASN A 139 13.03 -7.06 0.00
N PHE A 140 11.78 -7.52 -0.05
CA PHE A 140 10.88 -7.22 -1.17
C PHE A 140 10.62 -5.72 -1.31
N ARG A 141 10.33 -5.00 -0.20
CA ARG A 141 10.11 -3.54 -0.19
C ARG A 141 11.34 -2.76 -0.65
N MET A 142 12.54 -3.17 -0.23
CA MET A 142 13.80 -2.61 -0.70
C MET A 142 13.98 -2.80 -2.21
N GLY A 143 13.79 -4.03 -2.69
CA GLY A 143 13.84 -4.36 -4.11
C GLY A 143 12.85 -3.53 -4.93
N TYR A 144 11.60 -3.46 -4.48
CA TYR A 144 10.54 -2.66 -5.10
C TYR A 144 10.92 -1.19 -5.24
N SER A 145 11.39 -0.58 -4.15
CA SER A 145 11.80 0.82 -4.17
C SER A 145 12.95 1.10 -5.13
N TYR A 146 13.96 0.25 -5.15
CA TYR A 146 15.09 0.39 -6.08
C TYR A 146 14.67 0.15 -7.54
N PHE A 147 13.78 -0.82 -7.79
CA PHE A 147 13.30 -1.12 -9.14
C PHE A 147 12.62 0.10 -9.79
N TYR A 148 11.67 0.72 -9.09
CA TYR A 148 10.96 1.90 -9.60
C TYR A 148 11.77 3.22 -9.50
N LEU A 149 12.97 3.17 -8.93
CA LEU A 149 13.98 4.24 -9.02
C LEU A 149 14.99 4.03 -10.16
N ASP A 150 14.72 3.10 -11.08
CA ASP A 150 15.59 2.75 -12.20
C ASP A 150 16.99 2.26 -11.72
N GLN A 151 17.03 1.48 -10.63
CA GLN A 151 18.23 0.90 -10.05
C GLN A 151 18.13 -0.63 -9.98
N GLU A 152 17.89 -1.26 -11.12
CA GLU A 152 17.57 -2.67 -11.26
C GLU A 152 18.68 -3.58 -10.72
N GLY A 153 19.93 -3.16 -10.82
CA GLY A 153 21.05 -3.93 -10.26
C GLY A 153 21.02 -4.04 -8.73
N ARG A 154 20.57 -2.97 -8.04
CA ARG A 154 20.35 -3.00 -6.60
C ARG A 154 19.08 -3.75 -6.25
N ALA A 155 18.02 -3.51 -7.00
CA ALA A 155 16.74 -4.19 -6.82
C ALA A 155 16.89 -5.71 -6.89
N LEU A 156 17.66 -6.22 -7.89
CA LEU A 156 17.92 -7.63 -8.08
C LEU A 156 18.47 -8.29 -6.81
N ARG A 157 19.48 -7.68 -6.16
CA ARG A 157 20.09 -8.20 -4.94
C ARG A 157 19.06 -8.43 -3.83
N TYR A 158 18.16 -7.47 -3.62
CA TYR A 158 17.14 -7.57 -2.58
C TYR A 158 16.04 -8.56 -2.95
N PHE A 159 15.63 -8.62 -4.20
CA PHE A 159 14.68 -9.64 -4.66
C PHE A 159 15.25 -11.05 -4.58
N GLU A 160 16.55 -11.25 -4.89
CA GLU A 160 17.21 -12.54 -4.70
C GLU A 160 17.20 -12.98 -3.24
N LYS A 161 17.51 -12.07 -2.28
CA LYS A 161 17.38 -12.32 -0.84
C LYS A 161 15.93 -12.66 -0.44
N ALA A 162 14.96 -11.91 -0.94
CA ALA A 162 13.54 -12.20 -0.68
C ALA A 162 13.15 -13.60 -1.18
N LEU A 163 13.61 -13.99 -2.38
CA LEU A 163 13.35 -15.30 -2.96
C LEU A 163 14.03 -16.45 -2.19
N GLU A 164 15.20 -16.22 -1.57
CA GLU A 164 15.84 -17.19 -0.67
C GLU A 164 14.96 -17.52 0.54
N VAL A 165 14.27 -16.50 1.09
CA VAL A 165 13.32 -16.68 2.20
C VAL A 165 12.01 -17.33 1.74
N ARG A 166 11.51 -16.97 0.54
CA ARG A 166 10.29 -17.55 -0.06
C ARG A 166 10.53 -18.04 -1.48
N PRO A 167 11.10 -19.23 -1.67
CA PRO A 167 11.46 -19.75 -3.00
C PRO A 167 10.29 -19.95 -3.96
N GLY A 168 9.06 -20.01 -3.42
CA GLY A 168 7.83 -20.21 -4.18
C GLY A 168 7.17 -18.93 -4.70
N ASP A 169 7.67 -17.75 -4.33
CA ASP A 169 7.01 -16.48 -4.62
C ASP A 169 7.16 -16.06 -6.09
N ASP A 170 6.05 -16.10 -6.83
CA ASP A 170 6.05 -15.84 -8.26
C ASP A 170 6.20 -14.34 -8.59
N ASP A 171 5.69 -13.44 -7.74
CA ASP A 171 5.86 -12.00 -7.91
C ASP A 171 7.34 -11.61 -7.81
N THR A 172 8.05 -12.15 -6.82
CA THR A 172 9.50 -11.92 -6.67
C THR A 172 10.29 -12.45 -7.86
N LYS A 173 9.94 -13.64 -8.39
CA LYS A 173 10.58 -14.20 -9.61
C LYS A 173 10.37 -13.30 -10.81
N GLU A 174 9.16 -12.77 -11.00
CA GLU A 174 8.86 -11.84 -12.08
C GLU A 174 9.73 -10.57 -11.98
N PHE A 175 9.84 -9.97 -10.78
CA PHE A 175 10.71 -8.82 -10.58
C PHE A 175 12.17 -9.12 -10.85
N ILE A 176 12.68 -10.29 -10.46
CA ILE A 176 14.04 -10.73 -10.78
C ILE A 176 14.26 -10.78 -12.29
N GLU A 177 13.35 -11.40 -13.05
CA GLU A 177 13.49 -11.46 -14.52
C GLU A 177 13.41 -10.07 -15.16
N ARG A 178 12.54 -9.19 -14.67
CA ARG A 178 12.47 -7.80 -15.14
C ARG A 178 13.77 -7.03 -14.84
N CYS A 179 14.35 -7.20 -13.65
CA CYS A 179 15.64 -6.62 -13.30
C CYS A 179 16.75 -7.09 -14.24
N LYS A 180 16.82 -8.40 -14.54
CA LYS A 180 17.82 -8.96 -15.46
C LYS A 180 17.70 -8.39 -16.88
N GLN A 181 16.48 -8.12 -17.33
CA GLN A 181 16.24 -7.52 -18.65
C GLN A 181 16.61 -6.02 -18.69
N GLY A 182 16.46 -5.30 -17.57
CA GLY A 182 16.74 -3.87 -17.44
C GLY A 182 18.18 -3.51 -17.09
N ILE A 183 19.00 -4.47 -16.58
CA ILE A 183 20.36 -4.19 -16.12
C ILE A 183 21.27 -3.79 -17.30
N SER A 184 21.70 -2.53 -17.29
CA SER A 184 22.77 -2.05 -18.16
C SER A 184 24.15 -2.50 -17.66
N LEU A 185 25.14 -2.56 -18.54
CA LEU A 185 26.53 -2.91 -18.17
C LEU A 185 27.09 -2.05 -17.02
N PRO A 186 26.90 -0.72 -16.98
CA PRO A 186 27.35 0.12 -15.85
C PRO A 186 26.71 -0.29 -14.52
N GLN A 187 25.42 -0.56 -14.47
CA GLN A 187 24.72 -0.98 -13.25
C GLN A 187 25.17 -2.37 -12.79
N PHE A 188 25.46 -3.29 -13.74
CA PHE A 188 26.03 -4.60 -13.42
C PHE A 188 27.35 -4.47 -12.66
N TRP A 189 28.28 -3.63 -13.14
CA TRP A 189 29.57 -3.43 -12.50
C TRP A 189 29.46 -2.73 -11.13
N GLU A 190 28.53 -1.82 -10.95
CA GLU A 190 28.26 -1.18 -9.65
C GLU A 190 27.79 -2.21 -8.62
N CYS A 191 26.82 -3.04 -8.98
CA CYS A 191 26.31 -4.11 -8.13
C CYS A 191 27.39 -5.17 -7.81
N PHE A 192 28.26 -5.47 -8.76
CA PHE A 192 29.37 -6.39 -8.55
C PHE A 192 30.40 -5.84 -7.56
N ARG A 193 30.71 -4.55 -7.62
CA ARG A 193 31.64 -3.88 -6.71
C ARG A 193 31.11 -3.91 -5.28
N GLU A 194 29.86 -3.55 -5.05
CA GLU A 194 29.22 -3.61 -3.73
C GLU A 194 29.24 -5.00 -3.09
N ARG A 195 29.13 -6.07 -3.91
CA ARG A 195 29.27 -7.46 -3.44
C ARG A 195 30.68 -7.80 -3.01
N THR A 196 31.68 -7.27 -3.69
CA THR A 196 33.10 -7.61 -3.41
C THR A 196 33.68 -6.78 -2.28
N GLU A 197 33.18 -5.57 -2.02
CA GLU A 197 33.65 -4.72 -0.90
C GLU A 197 33.24 -5.27 0.47
N ASN A 198 32.17 -6.06 0.54
CA ASN A 198 31.73 -6.73 1.79
C ASN A 198 32.45 -8.06 2.08
N TRP A 199 33.48 -8.41 1.33
CA TRP A 199 34.26 -9.68 1.50
C TRP A 199 35.63 -9.45 2.15
N TRP A 200 35.94 -8.22 2.63
CA TRP A 200 37.21 -7.89 3.31
C TRP A 200 36.95 -7.32 4.72
#